data_00948223b0ce59852ef70eff1a6245cc
#
_entry.id   00948223b0ce59852ef70eff1a6245cc
#
_cell.length_a   1.000
_cell.length_b   1.000
_cell.length_c   1.000
_cell.angle_alpha   90.00
_cell.angle_beta   90.00
_cell.angle_gamma   90.00
#
_symmetry.space_group_name_H-M   'P 1'
#
loop_
_entity.id
_entity.type
_entity.pdbx_description
1 polymer ?
#
loop_
_entity_poly.entity_id
_entity_poly.type
_entity_poly.pdbx_seq_one_letter_code
_entity_poly.pdbx_strand_id
1 'polypeptide(L)'
;MLLLALDTSTRQASIALSDEHTLYGEYTWQVGNNHSVELLSRVQRLVAECGNTMQDVDGIAVATGPGSFNGVRVAVATAKALAFALQRPLVGLSTLDVIAAQQRQWRGPVCSVLEAGRSDLYAACYVFDEVYRDGEIAYQLRQLSDYLLLNPSHLASYLEENLNLWVGVPGEYQLPPLLFCGELSEASRQALYIQMRGKSLFVSDAHAVRHASILALLALQRLHDGRVDDPMSLEPMYLRRPSITASTRKQPLLGNKPPRSADQSKTEREQGALRH
;
A
#
# COMPACT_ATOMS: atom_id res chain seq x y z
N MET A 1 -17.27 15.99 -3.93
CA MET A 1 -16.76 14.95 -4.85
C MET A 1 -16.61 13.65 -4.09
N LEU A 2 -17.33 12.58 -4.49
CA LEU A 2 -17.32 11.28 -3.82
C LEU A 2 -16.10 10.47 -4.24
N LEU A 3 -15.20 10.17 -3.31
CA LEU A 3 -13.93 9.49 -3.55
C LEU A 3 -13.91 8.09 -2.93
N LEU A 4 -13.50 7.11 -3.72
CA LEU A 4 -13.22 5.76 -3.27
C LEU A 4 -11.70 5.57 -3.10
N ALA A 5 -11.27 5.23 -1.89
CA ALA A 5 -9.86 5.00 -1.56
C ALA A 5 -9.57 3.52 -1.28
N LEU A 6 -8.45 3.01 -1.80
CA LEU A 6 -8.05 1.60 -1.74
C LEU A 6 -6.60 1.45 -1.24
N ASP A 7 -6.40 0.71 -0.15
CA ASP A 7 -5.08 0.35 0.35
C ASP A 7 -5.00 -1.14 0.73
N THR A 8 -4.18 -1.89 0.02
CA THR A 8 -3.84 -3.28 0.35
C THR A 8 -2.34 -3.49 0.45
N SER A 9 -1.60 -2.42 0.85
CA SER A 9 -0.13 -2.39 0.83
C SER A 9 0.54 -3.33 1.82
N THR A 10 -0.16 -3.83 2.86
CA THR A 10 0.38 -4.80 3.80
C THR A 10 -0.63 -5.94 4.05
N ARG A 11 -0.45 -6.68 5.14
CA ARG A 11 -1.46 -7.66 5.58
C ARG A 11 -2.75 -6.99 6.07
N GLN A 12 -2.68 -5.73 6.44
CA GLN A 12 -3.84 -4.93 6.73
C GLN A 12 -4.29 -4.21 5.46
N ALA A 13 -5.54 -4.41 5.07
CA ALA A 13 -6.18 -3.68 3.99
C ALA A 13 -7.20 -2.69 4.54
N SER A 14 -7.40 -1.60 3.84
CA SER A 14 -8.42 -0.61 4.13
C SER A 14 -9.04 -0.06 2.85
N ILE A 15 -10.34 0.20 2.88
CA ILE A 15 -11.07 0.93 1.82
C ILE A 15 -11.98 1.96 2.48
N ALA A 16 -12.16 3.11 1.85
CA ALA A 16 -13.04 4.16 2.35
C ALA A 16 -13.81 4.82 1.21
N LEU A 17 -15.02 5.27 1.53
CA LEU A 17 -15.84 6.13 0.70
C LEU A 17 -16.06 7.45 1.45
N SER A 18 -15.59 8.56 0.90
CA SER A 18 -15.67 9.88 1.53
C SER A 18 -15.78 10.99 0.52
N ASP A 19 -16.21 12.16 0.96
CA ASP A 19 -16.06 13.41 0.22
C ASP A 19 -15.21 14.41 1.04
N GLU A 20 -15.25 15.70 0.69
CA GLU A 20 -14.50 16.78 1.36
C GLU A 20 -14.89 16.96 2.83
N HIS A 21 -16.10 16.55 3.23
CA HIS A 21 -16.69 16.85 4.53
C HIS A 21 -17.08 15.62 5.33
N THR A 22 -17.32 14.49 4.64
CA THR A 22 -17.97 13.33 5.23
C THR A 22 -17.21 12.04 4.90
N LEU A 23 -16.89 11.25 5.93
CA LEU A 23 -16.55 9.85 5.79
C LEU A 23 -17.85 9.03 5.82
N TYR A 24 -18.31 8.54 4.66
CA TYR A 24 -19.53 7.73 4.55
C TYR A 24 -19.34 6.34 5.14
N GLY A 25 -18.17 5.75 4.92
CA GLY A 25 -17.83 4.46 5.48
C GLY A 25 -16.38 4.07 5.22
N GLU A 26 -15.86 3.23 6.10
CA GLU A 26 -14.52 2.67 6.00
C GLU A 26 -14.51 1.22 6.47
N TYR A 27 -13.85 0.35 5.71
CA TYR A 27 -13.55 -1.01 6.13
C TYR A 27 -12.06 -1.18 6.30
N THR A 28 -11.68 -1.76 7.43
CA THR A 28 -10.31 -2.21 7.68
C THR A 28 -10.34 -3.68 8.09
N TRP A 29 -9.47 -4.50 7.50
CA TRP A 29 -9.42 -5.94 7.79
C TRP A 29 -8.02 -6.52 7.59
N GLN A 30 -7.78 -7.66 8.24
CA GLN A 30 -6.59 -8.45 8.00
C GLN A 30 -6.80 -9.31 6.76
N VAL A 31 -5.90 -9.19 5.79
CA VAL A 31 -6.00 -9.93 4.53
C VAL A 31 -5.45 -11.34 4.73
N GLY A 32 -6.25 -12.34 4.38
CA GLY A 32 -5.81 -13.73 4.27
C GLY A 32 -4.99 -13.97 2.98
N ASN A 33 -5.00 -15.20 2.48
CA ASN A 33 -4.23 -15.58 1.28
C ASN A 33 -4.88 -15.13 -0.05
N ASN A 34 -6.08 -14.51 -0.03
CA ASN A 34 -6.90 -14.22 -1.23
C ASN A 34 -7.14 -12.72 -1.44
N HIS A 35 -6.06 -11.93 -1.53
CA HIS A 35 -6.13 -10.47 -1.69
C HIS A 35 -7.05 -9.97 -2.82
N SER A 36 -7.07 -10.66 -3.96
CA SER A 36 -7.74 -10.14 -5.16
C SER A 36 -9.26 -10.38 -5.19
N VAL A 37 -9.73 -11.49 -4.64
CA VAL A 37 -11.15 -11.87 -4.69
C VAL A 37 -11.99 -11.04 -3.71
N GLU A 38 -11.41 -10.70 -2.57
CA GLU A 38 -12.13 -10.00 -1.51
C GLU A 38 -12.25 -8.48 -1.75
N LEU A 39 -11.27 -7.85 -2.40
CA LEU A 39 -11.23 -6.39 -2.51
C LEU A 39 -12.44 -5.83 -3.25
N LEU A 40 -12.72 -6.31 -4.46
CA LEU A 40 -13.79 -5.75 -5.27
C LEU A 40 -15.18 -5.99 -4.64
N SER A 41 -15.42 -7.16 -4.06
CA SER A 41 -16.68 -7.46 -3.37
C SER A 41 -16.89 -6.57 -2.15
N ARG A 42 -15.83 -6.27 -1.38
CA ARG A 42 -15.88 -5.34 -0.25
C ARG A 42 -16.12 -3.90 -0.71
N VAL A 43 -15.52 -3.48 -1.81
CA VAL A 43 -15.77 -2.16 -2.42
C VAL A 43 -17.24 -2.02 -2.79
N GLN A 44 -17.80 -2.97 -3.55
CA GLN A 44 -19.20 -2.94 -3.95
C GLN A 44 -20.13 -2.91 -2.73
N ARG A 45 -19.82 -3.71 -1.73
CA ARG A 45 -20.59 -3.75 -0.49
C ARG A 45 -20.54 -2.41 0.27
N LEU A 46 -19.34 -1.83 0.45
CA LEU A 46 -19.15 -0.54 1.13
C LEU A 46 -19.98 0.54 0.44
N VAL A 47 -19.86 0.67 -0.88
CA VAL A 47 -20.58 1.67 -1.68
C VAL A 47 -22.09 1.50 -1.53
N ALA A 48 -22.61 0.27 -1.61
CA ALA A 48 -24.03 -0.02 -1.45
C ALA A 48 -24.55 0.25 -0.03
N GLU A 49 -23.79 -0.12 1.02
CA GLU A 49 -24.15 0.15 2.42
C GLU A 49 -24.15 1.66 2.75
N CYS A 50 -23.34 2.45 2.03
CA CYS A 50 -23.37 3.91 2.11
C CYS A 50 -24.51 4.54 1.29
N GLY A 51 -25.42 3.75 0.69
CA GLY A 51 -26.55 4.23 -0.09
C GLY A 51 -26.17 4.76 -1.48
N ASN A 52 -25.00 4.43 -2.00
CA ASN A 52 -24.48 4.87 -3.29
C ASN A 52 -24.36 3.71 -4.28
N THR A 53 -24.13 4.03 -5.53
CA THR A 53 -23.75 3.10 -6.60
C THR A 53 -22.32 3.38 -7.06
N MET A 54 -21.72 2.47 -7.81
CA MET A 54 -20.39 2.69 -8.36
C MET A 54 -20.33 3.87 -9.34
N GLN A 55 -21.44 4.23 -9.96
CA GLN A 55 -21.56 5.37 -10.87
C GLN A 55 -21.49 6.73 -10.15
N ASP A 56 -21.86 6.76 -8.86
CA ASP A 56 -21.81 7.97 -8.03
C ASP A 56 -20.38 8.31 -7.60
N VAL A 57 -19.43 7.38 -7.74
CA VAL A 57 -18.02 7.60 -7.42
C VAL A 57 -17.41 8.56 -8.45
N ASP A 58 -16.87 9.69 -7.97
CA ASP A 58 -16.29 10.75 -8.81
C ASP A 58 -14.78 10.63 -8.99
N GLY A 59 -14.09 9.87 -8.15
CA GLY A 59 -12.65 9.68 -8.23
C GLY A 59 -12.16 8.46 -7.47
N ILE A 60 -10.99 7.97 -7.84
CA ILE A 60 -10.35 6.79 -7.22
C ILE A 60 -9.00 7.20 -6.63
N ALA A 61 -8.75 6.82 -5.39
CA ALA A 61 -7.46 6.95 -4.74
C ALA A 61 -6.87 5.56 -4.45
N VAL A 62 -5.55 5.42 -4.58
CA VAL A 62 -4.88 4.15 -4.32
C VAL A 62 -3.52 4.33 -3.66
N ALA A 63 -3.22 3.49 -2.65
CA ALA A 63 -1.88 3.38 -2.11
C ALA A 63 -0.98 2.60 -3.10
N THR A 64 0.08 3.26 -3.57
CA THR A 64 1.01 2.70 -4.57
C THR A 64 2.19 1.96 -3.95
N GLY A 65 2.26 1.85 -2.63
CA GLY A 65 3.40 1.29 -1.91
C GLY A 65 4.32 2.38 -1.33
N PRO A 66 5.44 2.00 -0.75
CA PRO A 66 5.97 0.64 -0.67
C PRO A 66 5.17 -0.28 0.24
N GLY A 67 5.37 -1.61 0.10
CA GLY A 67 4.68 -2.59 0.90
C GLY A 67 4.76 -4.01 0.33
N SER A 68 3.74 -4.81 0.62
CA SER A 68 3.59 -6.16 0.07
C SER A 68 3.49 -6.14 -1.45
N PHE A 69 4.39 -6.85 -2.11
CA PHE A 69 4.46 -6.91 -3.57
C PHE A 69 3.11 -7.28 -4.23
N ASN A 70 2.44 -8.32 -3.73
CA ASN A 70 1.15 -8.74 -4.26
C ASN A 70 0.02 -7.78 -3.85
N GLY A 71 0.03 -7.32 -2.61
CA GLY A 71 -1.00 -6.41 -2.10
C GLY A 71 -1.05 -5.11 -2.90
N VAL A 72 0.07 -4.42 -3.05
CA VAL A 72 0.14 -3.16 -3.82
C VAL A 72 -0.33 -3.35 -5.26
N ARG A 73 0.07 -4.46 -5.91
CA ARG A 73 -0.36 -4.75 -7.29
C ARG A 73 -1.87 -4.95 -7.40
N VAL A 74 -2.47 -5.63 -6.44
CA VAL A 74 -3.92 -5.84 -6.41
C VAL A 74 -4.65 -4.51 -6.28
N ALA A 75 -4.26 -3.64 -5.34
CA ALA A 75 -4.88 -2.32 -5.19
C ALA A 75 -4.74 -1.49 -6.47
N VAL A 76 -3.51 -1.33 -6.99
CA VAL A 76 -3.25 -0.52 -8.18
C VAL A 76 -3.98 -1.05 -9.40
N ALA A 77 -3.97 -2.37 -9.64
CA ALA A 77 -4.70 -2.96 -10.77
C ALA A 77 -6.22 -2.76 -10.65
N THR A 78 -6.78 -2.93 -9.43
CA THR A 78 -8.21 -2.70 -9.19
C THR A 78 -8.57 -1.22 -9.38
N ALA A 79 -7.77 -0.30 -8.84
CA ALA A 79 -7.99 1.14 -8.98
C ALA A 79 -7.95 1.59 -10.44
N LYS A 80 -6.97 1.12 -11.21
CA LYS A 80 -6.84 1.38 -12.66
C LYS A 80 -8.06 0.86 -13.43
N ALA A 81 -8.50 -0.36 -13.14
CA ALA A 81 -9.67 -0.95 -13.79
C ALA A 81 -10.95 -0.17 -13.48
N LEU A 82 -11.14 0.25 -12.21
CA LEU A 82 -12.27 1.07 -11.80
C LEU A 82 -12.23 2.46 -12.42
N ALA A 83 -11.08 3.15 -12.39
CA ALA A 83 -10.91 4.46 -12.99
C ALA A 83 -11.21 4.44 -14.50
N PHE A 84 -10.75 3.41 -15.20
CA PHE A 84 -11.02 3.21 -16.62
C PHE A 84 -12.50 2.92 -16.90
N ALA A 85 -13.11 1.98 -16.16
CA ALA A 85 -14.50 1.56 -16.37
C ALA A 85 -15.50 2.69 -16.05
N LEU A 86 -15.21 3.49 -15.02
CA LEU A 86 -16.08 4.59 -14.59
C LEU A 86 -15.73 5.93 -15.27
N GLN A 87 -14.64 5.99 -16.04
CA GLN A 87 -14.13 7.24 -16.65
C GLN A 87 -13.88 8.32 -15.59
N ARG A 88 -13.24 7.95 -14.47
CA ARG A 88 -12.98 8.83 -13.34
C ARG A 88 -11.48 9.05 -13.12
N PRO A 89 -11.07 10.21 -12.58
CA PRO A 89 -9.69 10.50 -12.24
C PRO A 89 -9.13 9.50 -11.21
N LEU A 90 -7.83 9.21 -11.34
CA LEU A 90 -7.08 8.34 -10.47
C LEU A 90 -5.98 9.13 -9.78
N VAL A 91 -5.78 8.87 -8.47
CA VAL A 91 -4.68 9.43 -7.69
C VAL A 91 -3.96 8.31 -6.95
N GLY A 92 -2.67 8.15 -7.21
CA GLY A 92 -1.78 7.25 -6.48
C GLY A 92 -0.99 8.01 -5.41
N LEU A 93 -0.91 7.45 -4.21
CA LEU A 93 -0.16 8.03 -3.09
C LEU A 93 0.74 6.99 -2.46
N SER A 94 1.87 7.45 -1.91
CA SER A 94 2.76 6.55 -1.17
C SER A 94 2.08 6.05 0.11
N THR A 95 2.26 4.77 0.40
CA THR A 95 1.81 4.18 1.67
C THR A 95 2.46 4.88 2.87
N LEU A 96 3.72 5.30 2.73
CA LEU A 96 4.44 6.01 3.79
C LEU A 96 3.88 7.41 4.03
N ASP A 97 3.43 8.11 2.97
CA ASP A 97 2.76 9.41 3.09
C ASP A 97 1.44 9.27 3.87
N VAL A 98 0.66 8.24 3.56
CA VAL A 98 -0.61 7.96 4.26
C VAL A 98 -0.37 7.67 5.75
N ILE A 99 0.64 6.87 6.08
CA ILE A 99 1.01 6.58 7.47
C ILE A 99 1.42 7.84 8.21
N ALA A 100 2.27 8.67 7.60
CA ALA A 100 2.71 9.93 8.19
C ALA A 100 1.55 10.90 8.41
N ALA A 101 0.65 11.04 7.43
CA ALA A 101 -0.48 11.96 7.47
C ALA A 101 -1.47 11.67 8.62
N GLN A 102 -1.53 10.43 9.10
CA GLN A 102 -2.31 10.07 10.28
C GLN A 102 -1.84 10.79 11.56
N GLN A 103 -0.57 11.25 11.58
CA GLN A 103 0.05 11.89 12.73
C GLN A 103 -0.03 13.43 12.69
N ARG A 104 -1.01 13.99 12.01
CA ARG A 104 -1.15 15.44 11.79
C ARG A 104 -1.20 16.30 13.06
N GLN A 105 -1.47 15.71 14.21
CA GLN A 105 -1.46 16.41 15.49
C GLN A 105 -0.07 16.50 16.13
N TRP A 106 0.90 15.73 15.64
CA TRP A 106 2.27 15.77 16.11
C TRP A 106 3.01 16.99 15.55
N ARG A 107 3.70 17.72 16.42
CA ARG A 107 4.41 18.97 16.06
C ARG A 107 5.90 18.79 15.88
N GLY A 108 6.40 17.58 15.93
CA GLY A 108 7.79 17.21 15.69
C GLY A 108 7.98 16.44 14.40
N PRO A 109 9.21 15.98 14.13
CA PRO A 109 9.49 15.11 13.00
C PRO A 109 8.76 13.77 13.15
N VAL A 110 8.29 13.23 12.03
CA VAL A 110 7.62 11.92 11.91
C VAL A 110 8.45 11.05 10.98
N CYS A 111 8.70 9.82 11.38
CA CYS A 111 9.27 8.80 10.50
C CYS A 111 8.24 7.68 10.30
N SER A 112 7.65 7.62 9.11
CA SER A 112 6.79 6.51 8.75
C SER A 112 7.63 5.30 8.35
N VAL A 113 7.25 4.11 8.84
CA VAL A 113 8.03 2.88 8.65
C VAL A 113 7.14 1.68 8.36
N LEU A 114 7.64 0.76 7.53
CA LEU A 114 7.03 -0.54 7.26
C LEU A 114 8.11 -1.62 7.14
N GLU A 115 7.80 -2.83 7.59
CA GLU A 115 8.69 -3.98 7.41
C GLU A 115 8.84 -4.33 5.91
N ALA A 116 10.10 -4.36 5.45
CA ALA A 116 10.44 -4.67 4.06
C ALA A 116 10.91 -6.11 3.83
N GLY A 117 10.87 -6.94 4.89
CA GLY A 117 11.47 -8.27 4.91
C GLY A 117 13.00 -8.24 4.92
N ARG A 118 13.63 -9.37 5.25
CA ARG A 118 15.11 -9.50 5.38
C ARG A 118 15.70 -8.50 6.39
N SER A 119 14.96 -8.19 7.45
CA SER A 119 15.33 -7.23 8.49
C SER A 119 15.55 -5.79 8.01
N ASP A 120 15.03 -5.42 6.84
CA ASP A 120 15.02 -4.05 6.35
C ASP A 120 13.65 -3.40 6.56
N LEU A 121 13.68 -2.07 6.62
CA LEU A 121 12.51 -1.20 6.76
C LEU A 121 12.39 -0.30 5.52
N TYR A 122 11.18 -0.14 5.02
CA TYR A 122 10.82 1.03 4.23
C TYR A 122 10.60 2.18 5.18
N ALA A 123 11.18 3.34 4.91
CA ALA A 123 11.04 4.53 5.75
C ALA A 123 10.99 5.80 4.93
N ALA A 124 10.35 6.84 5.49
CA ALA A 124 10.46 8.21 5.03
C ALA A 124 10.16 9.18 6.18
N CYS A 125 10.77 10.36 6.14
CA CYS A 125 10.67 11.35 7.19
C CYS A 125 9.87 12.57 6.73
N TYR A 126 9.11 13.14 7.65
CA TYR A 126 8.16 14.22 7.39
C TYR A 126 8.08 15.20 8.55
N VAL A 127 7.55 16.38 8.25
CA VAL A 127 7.03 17.36 9.22
C VAL A 127 5.69 17.87 8.72
N PHE A 128 4.94 18.50 9.63
CA PHE A 128 3.74 19.24 9.29
C PHE A 128 4.03 20.73 9.35
N ASP A 129 3.98 21.37 8.20
CA ASP A 129 4.07 22.83 8.10
C ASP A 129 2.69 23.45 8.35
N GLU A 130 2.66 24.54 9.08
CA GLU A 130 1.44 25.34 9.24
C GLU A 130 1.20 26.17 7.97
N VAL A 131 0.03 26.05 7.40
CA VAL A 131 -0.40 26.81 6.23
C VAL A 131 -1.75 27.47 6.52
N TYR A 132 -1.96 28.68 6.00
CA TYR A 132 -3.23 29.37 6.11
C TYR A 132 -4.04 29.09 4.85
N ARG A 133 -5.22 28.50 5.04
CA ARG A 133 -6.20 28.28 3.96
C ARG A 133 -7.58 28.76 4.43
N ASP A 134 -8.22 29.57 3.60
CA ASP A 134 -9.59 30.11 3.84
C ASP A 134 -9.78 30.75 5.23
N GLY A 135 -8.73 31.36 5.77
CA GLY A 135 -8.75 32.01 7.09
C GLY A 135 -8.52 31.08 8.28
N GLU A 136 -8.30 29.80 8.04
CA GLU A 136 -8.00 28.80 9.07
C GLU A 136 -6.55 28.29 8.98
N ILE A 137 -6.02 27.83 10.13
CA ILE A 137 -4.73 27.15 10.17
C ILE A 137 -4.94 25.71 9.75
N ALA A 138 -4.31 25.31 8.67
CA ALA A 138 -4.22 23.94 8.21
C ALA A 138 -2.78 23.42 8.37
N TYR A 139 -2.62 22.11 8.33
CA TYR A 139 -1.32 21.44 8.41
C TYR A 139 -1.07 20.66 7.13
N GLN A 140 0.03 20.97 6.46
CA GLN A 140 0.45 20.31 5.24
C GLN A 140 1.63 19.40 5.51
N LEU A 141 1.53 18.14 5.08
CA LEU A 141 2.62 17.19 5.18
C LEU A 141 3.73 17.56 4.20
N ARG A 142 4.93 17.76 4.72
CA ARG A 142 6.15 17.97 3.92
C ARG A 142 7.14 16.86 4.17
N GLN A 143 7.55 16.21 3.08
CA GLN A 143 8.55 15.17 3.10
C GLN A 143 9.95 15.76 3.27
N LEU A 144 10.76 15.16 4.15
CA LEU A 144 12.11 15.61 4.50
C LEU A 144 13.19 14.73 3.89
N SER A 145 12.91 13.43 3.69
CA SER A 145 13.85 12.48 3.11
C SER A 145 13.28 11.84 1.85
N ASP A 146 14.13 11.27 1.02
CA ASP A 146 13.68 10.30 0.02
C ASP A 146 13.03 9.09 0.70
N TYR A 147 12.38 8.24 -0.10
CA TYR A 147 11.93 6.93 0.36
C TYR A 147 13.13 6.01 0.53
N LEU A 148 13.31 5.51 1.73
CA LEU A 148 14.48 4.75 2.17
C LEU A 148 14.17 3.25 2.27
N LEU A 149 15.20 2.43 2.05
CA LEU A 149 15.20 1.00 2.33
C LEU A 149 16.47 0.68 3.10
N LEU A 150 16.37 0.60 4.41
CA LEU A 150 17.50 0.46 5.34
C LEU A 150 17.16 -0.52 6.46
N ASN A 151 18.15 -1.20 7.00
CA ASN A 151 17.95 -1.91 8.26
C ASN A 151 17.85 -0.92 9.44
N PRO A 152 17.34 -1.34 10.61
CA PRO A 152 17.11 -0.44 11.75
C PRO A 152 18.36 0.33 12.18
N SER A 153 19.54 -0.29 12.14
CA SER A 153 20.80 0.36 12.53
C SER A 153 21.19 1.49 11.58
N HIS A 154 21.15 1.22 10.28
CA HIS A 154 21.47 2.23 9.29
C HIS A 154 20.41 3.34 9.24
N LEU A 155 19.13 3.00 9.48
CA LEU A 155 18.09 4.02 9.58
C LEU A 155 18.33 4.94 10.77
N ALA A 156 18.67 4.41 11.94
CA ALA A 156 18.96 5.23 13.11
C ALA A 156 20.15 6.17 12.88
N SER A 157 21.26 5.67 12.30
CA SER A 157 22.43 6.50 11.95
C SER A 157 22.06 7.62 10.96
N TYR A 158 21.30 7.27 9.91
CA TYR A 158 20.82 8.25 8.94
C TYR A 158 19.96 9.35 9.59
N LEU A 159 19.08 8.96 10.52
CA LEU A 159 18.24 9.90 11.25
C LEU A 159 19.05 10.81 12.18
N GLU A 160 20.04 10.27 12.91
CA GLU A 160 20.90 11.08 13.78
C GLU A 160 21.70 12.14 13.01
N GLU A 161 22.15 11.81 11.79
CA GLU A 161 22.89 12.73 10.93
C GLU A 161 22.02 13.85 10.35
N ASN A 162 20.76 13.54 10.03
CA ASN A 162 19.91 14.42 9.22
C ASN A 162 18.85 15.20 10.01
N LEU A 163 18.39 14.68 11.16
CA LEU A 163 17.29 15.32 11.91
C LEU A 163 17.55 16.79 12.24
N ASN A 164 18.75 17.12 12.71
CA ASN A 164 19.12 18.50 13.06
C ASN A 164 19.15 19.42 11.83
N LEU A 165 19.48 18.88 10.66
CA LEU A 165 19.52 19.65 9.41
C LEU A 165 18.11 19.95 8.90
N TRP A 166 17.18 19.01 9.07
CA TRP A 166 15.83 19.13 8.52
C TRP A 166 14.92 20.06 9.31
N VAL A 167 15.11 20.10 10.62
CA VAL A 167 14.17 20.82 11.50
C VAL A 167 14.69 22.20 11.89
N GLY A 168 15.92 22.54 11.44
CA GLY A 168 16.55 23.85 11.53
C GLY A 168 16.26 24.55 12.86
N VAL A 169 17.01 24.27 13.93
CA VAL A 169 16.77 24.90 15.23
C VAL A 169 17.68 26.11 15.40
N PRO A 170 17.19 27.33 15.36
CA PRO A 170 17.86 28.43 15.96
C PRO A 170 17.68 28.35 17.48
N GLY A 171 18.71 27.91 18.20
CA GLY A 171 18.92 28.11 19.63
C GLY A 171 17.74 27.83 20.60
N GLU A 172 17.98 27.09 21.68
CA GLU A 172 17.21 26.95 22.93
C GLU A 172 15.90 26.11 22.95
N TYR A 173 15.25 25.82 21.83
CA TYR A 173 14.12 24.90 21.86
C TYR A 173 14.58 23.47 21.59
N GLN A 174 14.41 22.58 22.59
CA GLN A 174 14.59 21.15 22.36
C GLN A 174 13.57 20.69 21.34
N LEU A 175 14.06 20.10 20.24
CA LEU A 175 13.20 19.46 19.25
C LEU A 175 12.29 18.43 19.94
N PRO A 176 10.98 18.37 19.58
CA PRO A 176 10.18 17.25 19.97
C PRO A 176 10.83 15.93 19.53
N PRO A 177 10.72 14.85 20.31
CA PRO A 177 11.27 13.58 19.91
C PRO A 177 10.74 13.14 18.55
N LEU A 178 11.54 12.37 17.80
CA LEU A 178 11.11 11.76 16.55
C LEU A 178 9.99 10.76 16.81
N LEU A 179 8.87 10.88 16.13
CA LEU A 179 7.76 9.94 16.21
C LEU A 179 7.87 8.89 15.11
N PHE A 180 8.11 7.63 15.46
CA PHE A 180 7.97 6.51 14.55
C PHE A 180 6.50 6.07 14.47
N CYS A 181 5.97 5.91 13.26
CA CYS A 181 4.62 5.44 12.99
C CYS A 181 4.61 4.41 11.87
N GLY A 182 3.63 3.51 11.89
CA GLY A 182 3.47 2.42 10.93
C GLY A 182 3.66 1.03 11.56
N GLU A 183 3.78 0.02 10.71
CA GLU A 183 3.79 -1.38 11.15
C GLU A 183 5.24 -1.85 11.38
N LEU A 184 5.64 -1.93 12.65
CA LEU A 184 6.95 -2.40 13.09
C LEU A 184 6.83 -3.68 13.90
N SER A 185 7.71 -4.63 13.66
CA SER A 185 7.92 -5.76 14.56
C SER A 185 8.53 -5.27 15.88
N GLU A 186 8.32 -6.03 16.94
CA GLU A 186 8.91 -5.72 18.25
C GLU A 186 10.46 -5.67 18.16
N ALA A 187 11.05 -6.56 17.36
CA ALA A 187 12.51 -6.58 17.16
C ALA A 187 13.02 -5.28 16.50
N SER A 188 12.35 -4.80 15.46
CA SER A 188 12.69 -3.54 14.78
C SER A 188 12.47 -2.33 15.68
N ARG A 189 11.37 -2.32 16.43
CA ARG A 189 11.04 -1.27 17.41
C ARG A 189 12.12 -1.18 18.48
N GLN A 190 12.50 -2.31 19.05
CA GLN A 190 13.55 -2.36 20.10
C GLN A 190 14.91 -1.93 19.57
N ALA A 191 15.29 -2.37 18.37
CA ALA A 191 16.54 -1.98 17.74
C ALA A 191 16.62 -0.47 17.52
N LEU A 192 15.56 0.14 16.99
CA LEU A 192 15.47 1.60 16.80
C LEU A 192 15.49 2.34 18.14
N TYR A 193 14.73 1.88 19.15
CA TYR A 193 14.68 2.51 20.47
C TYR A 193 16.06 2.56 21.14
N ILE A 194 16.79 1.46 21.12
CA ILE A 194 18.12 1.38 21.71
C ILE A 194 19.09 2.33 21.00
N GLN A 195 19.07 2.35 19.68
CA GLN A 195 20.01 3.16 18.90
C GLN A 195 19.71 4.64 18.96
N MET A 196 18.42 5.02 18.96
CA MET A 196 17.99 6.41 19.10
C MET A 196 18.13 6.96 20.53
N ARG A 197 18.59 6.13 21.47
CA ARG A 197 18.93 6.51 22.87
C ARG A 197 17.81 7.32 23.56
N GLY A 198 16.55 6.90 23.40
CA GLY A 198 15.40 7.54 24.01
C GLY A 198 14.99 8.87 23.38
N LYS A 199 15.58 9.27 22.23
CA LYS A 199 15.17 10.46 21.46
C LYS A 199 13.99 10.21 20.53
N SER A 200 13.35 9.04 20.65
CA SER A 200 12.25 8.61 19.78
C SER A 200 11.04 8.15 20.58
N LEU A 201 9.87 8.37 20.01
CA LEU A 201 8.59 7.83 20.44
C LEU A 201 8.05 6.90 19.37
N PHE A 202 7.16 5.99 19.78
CA PHE A 202 6.51 5.06 18.88
C PHE A 202 5.01 5.14 19.06
N VAL A 203 4.30 5.21 17.95
CA VAL A 203 2.84 5.09 17.93
C VAL A 203 2.47 3.68 18.42
N SER A 204 1.43 3.57 19.24
CA SER A 204 0.92 2.27 19.69
C SER A 204 0.32 1.50 18.52
N ASP A 205 0.28 0.18 18.61
CA ASP A 205 -0.20 -0.70 17.53
C ASP A 205 -1.65 -0.38 17.12
N ALA A 206 -2.49 0.05 18.07
CA ALA A 206 -3.87 0.47 17.79
C ALA A 206 -3.94 1.72 16.89
N HIS A 207 -2.96 2.62 16.98
CA HIS A 207 -2.88 3.84 16.18
C HIS A 207 -1.97 3.67 14.95
N ALA A 208 -1.33 2.52 14.81
CA ALA A 208 -0.53 2.18 13.62
C ALA A 208 -1.40 1.61 12.48
N VAL A 209 -2.70 1.36 12.76
CA VAL A 209 -3.68 0.90 11.77
C VAL A 209 -3.80 1.94 10.66
N ARG A 210 -3.61 1.53 9.40
CA ARG A 210 -3.79 2.43 8.26
C ARG A 210 -5.26 2.62 7.92
N HIS A 211 -5.62 3.87 7.67
CA HIS A 211 -6.96 4.29 7.33
C HIS A 211 -7.04 4.79 5.88
N ALA A 212 -7.87 4.15 5.07
CA ALA A 212 -8.10 4.58 3.69
C ALA A 212 -8.80 5.95 3.62
N SER A 213 -9.48 6.38 4.68
CA SER A 213 -10.01 7.74 4.81
C SER A 213 -8.91 8.82 4.79
N ILE A 214 -7.72 8.52 5.35
CA ILE A 214 -6.56 9.42 5.26
C ILE A 214 -5.98 9.45 3.84
N LEU A 215 -5.94 8.29 3.16
CA LEU A 215 -5.58 8.23 1.75
C LEU A 215 -6.54 9.07 0.90
N ALA A 216 -7.85 8.99 1.15
CA ALA A 216 -8.86 9.81 0.48
C ALA A 216 -8.64 11.30 0.72
N LEU A 217 -8.39 11.71 1.97
CA LEU A 217 -8.12 13.11 2.32
C LEU A 217 -6.93 13.68 1.54
N LEU A 218 -5.81 12.95 1.48
CA LEU A 218 -4.64 13.37 0.71
C LEU A 218 -4.91 13.40 -0.80
N ALA A 219 -5.70 12.45 -1.30
CA ALA A 219 -6.06 12.41 -2.71
C ALA A 219 -6.99 13.58 -3.09
N LEU A 220 -7.94 13.94 -2.25
CA LEU A 220 -8.79 15.11 -2.45
C LEU A 220 -7.97 16.39 -2.59
N GLN A 221 -6.95 16.58 -1.75
CA GLN A 221 -6.04 17.72 -1.88
C GLN A 221 -5.33 17.74 -3.25
N ARG A 222 -4.83 16.58 -3.73
CA ARG A 222 -4.21 16.48 -5.06
C ARG A 222 -5.19 16.76 -6.19
N LEU A 223 -6.41 16.29 -6.07
CA LEU A 223 -7.48 16.52 -7.07
C LEU A 223 -7.87 18.00 -7.14
N HIS A 224 -7.98 18.67 -5.99
CA HIS A 224 -8.21 20.13 -5.93
C HIS A 224 -7.07 20.91 -6.61
N ASP A 225 -5.85 20.45 -6.48
CA ASP A 225 -4.68 21.03 -7.17
C ASP A 225 -4.59 20.65 -8.66
N GLY A 226 -5.57 19.89 -9.20
CA GLY A 226 -5.57 19.38 -10.56
C GLY A 226 -4.53 18.30 -10.85
N ARG A 227 -3.96 17.68 -9.81
CA ARG A 227 -2.92 16.66 -9.93
C ARG A 227 -3.55 15.27 -9.95
N VAL A 228 -3.65 14.70 -11.13
CA VAL A 228 -4.16 13.34 -11.38
C VAL A 228 -3.07 12.48 -11.98
N ASP A 229 -3.17 11.18 -11.80
CA ASP A 229 -2.27 10.21 -12.40
C ASP A 229 -2.94 9.54 -13.61
N ASP A 230 -2.15 9.26 -14.64
CA ASP A 230 -2.63 8.52 -15.78
C ASP A 230 -2.79 7.03 -15.42
N PRO A 231 -4.00 6.46 -15.56
CA PRO A 231 -4.22 5.04 -15.29
C PRO A 231 -3.36 4.10 -16.12
N MET A 232 -2.88 4.52 -17.29
CA MET A 232 -2.03 3.67 -18.13
C MET A 232 -0.61 3.57 -17.60
N SER A 233 -0.07 4.66 -17.06
CA SER A 233 1.32 4.75 -16.60
C SER A 233 1.51 4.58 -15.10
N LEU A 234 0.45 4.70 -14.26
CA LEU A 234 0.59 4.52 -12.81
C LEU A 234 1.09 3.11 -12.48
N GLU A 235 2.21 3.03 -11.77
CA GLU A 235 2.83 1.77 -11.37
C GLU A 235 3.02 1.68 -9.85
N PRO A 236 3.06 0.46 -9.30
CA PRO A 236 3.47 0.24 -7.92
C PRO A 236 4.87 0.75 -7.63
N MET A 237 5.06 1.39 -6.49
CA MET A 237 6.36 1.84 -6.02
C MET A 237 7.18 0.66 -5.46
N TYR A 238 8.28 0.32 -6.12
CA TYR A 238 9.18 -0.74 -5.69
C TYR A 238 10.54 -0.16 -5.28
N LEU A 239 10.78 0.00 -3.99
CA LEU A 239 12.11 0.37 -3.46
C LEU A 239 13.07 -0.82 -3.47
N ARG A 240 12.55 -2.04 -3.45
CA ARG A 240 13.31 -3.28 -3.67
C ARG A 240 12.86 -3.93 -4.97
N ARG A 241 13.80 -4.22 -5.86
CA ARG A 241 13.51 -5.00 -7.05
C ARG A 241 13.02 -6.40 -6.65
N PRO A 242 11.95 -6.92 -7.25
CA PRO A 242 11.51 -8.28 -7.00
C PRO A 242 12.66 -9.25 -7.30
N SER A 243 12.98 -10.15 -6.36
CA SER A 243 13.87 -11.27 -6.65
C SER A 243 13.12 -12.22 -7.57
N ILE A 244 13.46 -12.24 -8.85
CA ILE A 244 12.94 -13.23 -9.80
C ILE A 244 13.60 -14.56 -9.43
N THR A 245 12.95 -15.36 -8.60
CA THR A 245 13.33 -16.75 -8.41
C THR A 245 12.88 -17.48 -9.68
N ALA A 246 13.81 -17.93 -10.50
CA ALA A 246 13.48 -18.79 -11.62
C ALA A 246 12.67 -19.98 -11.09
N SER A 247 11.48 -20.19 -11.63
CA SER A 247 10.63 -21.30 -11.21
C SER A 247 11.36 -22.61 -11.49
N THR A 248 11.75 -23.33 -10.47
CA THR A 248 12.28 -24.70 -10.57
C THR A 248 11.19 -25.73 -10.86
N ARG A 249 9.94 -25.34 -10.90
CA ARG A 249 8.87 -26.20 -11.40
C ARG A 249 9.05 -26.38 -12.90
N LYS A 250 9.56 -27.53 -13.31
CA LYS A 250 9.39 -28.03 -14.68
C LYS A 250 7.87 -28.06 -14.92
N GLN A 251 7.34 -27.10 -15.64
CA GLN A 251 6.00 -27.23 -16.19
C GLN A 251 6.04 -28.46 -17.11
N PRO A 252 5.13 -29.43 -16.97
CA PRO A 252 4.95 -30.41 -18.01
C PRO A 252 4.64 -29.64 -19.28
N LEU A 253 5.48 -29.75 -20.31
CA LEU A 253 5.19 -29.21 -21.62
C LEU A 253 3.84 -29.79 -22.03
N LEU A 254 2.83 -28.94 -22.13
CA LEU A 254 1.57 -29.27 -22.75
C LEU A 254 1.88 -29.77 -24.18
N GLY A 255 1.65 -31.03 -24.42
CA GLY A 255 1.49 -31.48 -25.77
C GLY A 255 2.51 -32.46 -26.21
N ASN A 256 2.52 -33.30 -26.67
CA ASN A 256 2.67 -34.37 -27.64
C ASN A 256 2.05 -35.64 -27.05
N LYS A 257 0.71 -35.69 -27.10
CA LYS A 257 0.06 -36.98 -27.24
C LYS A 257 0.62 -37.59 -28.52
N PRO A 258 1.32 -38.74 -28.46
CA PRO A 258 1.68 -39.45 -29.68
C PRO A 258 0.38 -39.84 -30.41
N PRO A 259 0.37 -39.82 -31.75
CA PRO A 259 -0.79 -40.24 -32.51
C PRO A 259 -1.14 -41.69 -32.09
N ARG A 260 -2.40 -41.93 -31.77
CA ARG A 260 -2.91 -43.31 -31.57
C ARG A 260 -2.62 -44.05 -32.85
N SER A 261 -1.73 -45.04 -32.77
CA SER A 261 -1.56 -46.00 -33.82
C SER A 261 -2.89 -46.77 -34.02
N ALA A 262 -3.56 -46.46 -35.12
CA ALA A 262 -4.60 -47.30 -35.67
C ALA A 262 -3.89 -48.52 -36.23
N ASP A 263 -3.79 -49.58 -35.49
CA ASP A 263 -3.73 -50.96 -36.01
C ASP A 263 -3.49 -51.98 -34.88
N GLN A 264 -4.53 -52.42 -34.23
CA GLN A 264 -4.55 -53.70 -33.50
C GLN A 264 -6.01 -54.13 -33.22
N SER A 265 -6.84 -54.12 -34.25
CA SER A 265 -8.19 -54.70 -34.17
C SER A 265 -8.53 -55.68 -35.29
N LYS A 266 -7.52 -56.35 -35.86
CA LYS A 266 -7.75 -57.37 -36.90
C LYS A 266 -7.17 -58.77 -36.66
N THR A 267 -6.61 -59.04 -35.47
CA THR A 267 -5.98 -60.40 -35.25
C THR A 267 -6.71 -61.27 -34.19
N GLU A 268 -7.81 -60.83 -33.62
CA GLU A 268 -8.55 -61.63 -32.65
C GLU A 268 -9.91 -62.21 -33.17
N ARG A 269 -10.20 -62.06 -34.47
CA ARG A 269 -11.43 -62.67 -35.05
C ARG A 269 -11.21 -63.95 -35.87
N GLU A 270 -9.99 -64.47 -36.00
CA GLU A 270 -9.70 -65.68 -36.77
C GLU A 270 -9.22 -66.87 -35.93
N GLN A 271 -9.19 -66.80 -34.60
CA GLN A 271 -8.83 -67.97 -33.77
C GLN A 271 -9.99 -68.56 -32.90
N GLY A 272 -11.23 -68.10 -33.13
CA GLY A 272 -12.43 -68.61 -32.43
C GLY A 272 -13.30 -69.54 -33.19
N ALA A 273 -12.90 -69.98 -34.43
CA ALA A 273 -13.74 -70.85 -35.29
C ALA A 273 -13.12 -72.20 -35.63
N LEU A 274 -12.42 -72.83 -34.69
CA LEU A 274 -11.99 -74.24 -34.82
C LEU A 274 -11.84 -74.84 -33.43
N ARG A 275 -12.99 -75.23 -32.83
CA ARG A 275 -13.19 -76.36 -31.89
C ARG A 275 -14.65 -76.41 -31.41
N HIS A 276 -15.36 -77.41 -32.00
CA HIS A 276 -16.66 -77.94 -31.64
C HIS A 276 -17.90 -77.14 -31.94
#